data_cc046435ba0748aae2dddc5f24149856
#
_entry.id   cc046435ba0748aae2dddc5f24149856
#
_cell.length_a   1.000
_cell.length_b   1.000
_cell.length_c   1.000
_cell.angle_alpha   90.00
_cell.angle_beta   90.00
_cell.angle_gamma   90.00
#
_symmetry.space_group_name_H-M   'P 1'
#
loop_
_entity.id
_entity.type
_entity.pdbx_description
1 polymer ?
#
loop_
_entity_poly.entity_id
_entity_poly.type
_entity_poly.pdbx_seq_one_letter_code
_entity_poly.pdbx_strand_id
1 'polypeptide(L)'
;MSERPTGADAMVSRAKLRPREFHPYGHLVRRPIALPESVCKESVENLNQLLADTITLRDLYKKHHWQVAGPTFHQLHLLFDRHVDQQSELVDAIAERVQLLGGVSLAMAPDVAETTLIPRAPRGREEVPAQIARLLFAHEIVLKEARVMARRAADGADDGTNDLLVSGVIRTNELQVWFVAEHVVDMPLVHEESLEQAADRALSNFKL
;
A
#
# COMPACT_ATOMS: atom_id res chain seq x y z
N MET A 1 -13.16 -42.71 -34.16
CA MET A 1 -13.32 -41.24 -34.23
C MET A 1 -12.86 -40.69 -32.87
N SER A 2 -11.69 -40.07 -32.82
CA SER A 2 -11.16 -39.46 -31.60
C SER A 2 -11.73 -38.06 -31.47
N GLU A 3 -12.51 -37.81 -30.43
CA GLU A 3 -13.05 -36.47 -30.16
C GLU A 3 -11.87 -35.53 -29.81
N ARG A 4 -11.80 -34.40 -30.47
CA ARG A 4 -10.84 -33.33 -30.13
C ARG A 4 -11.26 -32.72 -28.81
N PRO A 5 -10.33 -32.53 -27.85
CA PRO A 5 -10.68 -31.88 -26.58
C PRO A 5 -11.23 -30.47 -26.82
N THR A 6 -12.27 -30.11 -26.07
CA THR A 6 -12.89 -28.78 -26.13
C THR A 6 -11.89 -27.70 -25.69
N GLY A 7 -12.09 -26.45 -26.13
CA GLY A 7 -11.20 -25.34 -25.77
C GLY A 7 -11.01 -25.14 -24.26
N ALA A 8 -12.01 -25.51 -23.44
CA ALA A 8 -11.94 -25.50 -21.98
C ALA A 8 -10.92 -26.53 -21.43
N ASP A 9 -10.92 -27.75 -22.00
CA ASP A 9 -9.97 -28.81 -21.60
C ASP A 9 -8.53 -28.44 -21.95
N ALA A 10 -8.32 -27.74 -23.07
CA ALA A 10 -7.01 -27.24 -23.47
C ALA A 10 -6.48 -26.13 -22.55
N MET A 11 -7.36 -25.26 -22.04
CA MET A 11 -7.00 -24.23 -21.04
C MET A 11 -6.64 -24.83 -19.67
N VAL A 12 -7.43 -25.81 -19.21
CA VAL A 12 -7.17 -26.53 -17.94
C VAL A 12 -5.87 -27.33 -18.02
N SER A 13 -5.55 -27.90 -19.18
CA SER A 13 -4.27 -28.60 -19.39
C SER A 13 -3.08 -27.65 -19.38
N ARG A 14 -3.21 -26.43 -19.90
CA ARG A 14 -2.16 -25.38 -19.83
C ARG A 14 -1.94 -24.85 -18.42
N ALA A 15 -2.99 -24.78 -17.58
CA ALA A 15 -2.90 -24.38 -16.16
C ALA A 15 -2.11 -25.37 -15.29
N LYS A 16 -1.85 -26.60 -15.77
CA LYS A 16 -1.00 -27.59 -15.10
C LYS A 16 0.49 -27.43 -15.39
N LEU A 17 0.87 -26.55 -16.33
CA LEU A 17 2.26 -26.15 -16.50
C LEU A 17 2.65 -25.30 -15.27
N ARG A 18 3.54 -25.83 -14.43
CA ARG A 18 4.19 -25.07 -13.36
C ARG A 18 5.39 -24.35 -14.00
N PRO A 19 5.26 -23.05 -14.37
CA PRO A 19 6.39 -22.30 -14.88
C PRO A 19 7.45 -22.22 -13.78
N ARG A 20 8.72 -22.36 -14.15
CA ARG A 20 9.83 -22.18 -13.24
C ARG A 20 10.00 -20.69 -12.97
N GLU A 21 9.93 -20.29 -11.71
CA GLU A 21 10.33 -18.94 -11.30
C GLU A 21 11.84 -18.79 -11.54
N PHE A 22 12.24 -17.82 -12.36
CA PHE A 22 13.65 -17.52 -12.60
C PHE A 22 14.21 -16.47 -11.63
N HIS A 23 13.31 -15.72 -10.94
CA HIS A 23 13.62 -14.76 -9.89
C HIS A 23 12.54 -14.89 -8.77
N PRO A 24 12.78 -15.75 -7.78
CA PRO A 24 11.83 -15.96 -6.68
C PRO A 24 11.71 -14.73 -5.78
N TYR A 25 10.52 -14.55 -5.18
CA TYR A 25 10.31 -13.53 -4.16
C TYR A 25 11.31 -13.66 -3.00
N GLY A 26 11.76 -12.53 -2.45
CA GLY A 26 12.76 -12.49 -1.38
C GLY A 26 14.21 -12.64 -1.82
N HIS A 27 14.48 -12.85 -3.11
CA HIS A 27 15.82 -12.89 -3.66
C HIS A 27 16.16 -11.57 -4.39
N LEU A 28 17.44 -11.17 -4.30
CA LEU A 28 17.94 -10.00 -5.01
C LEU A 28 18.74 -10.42 -6.24
N VAL A 29 18.52 -9.72 -7.35
CA VAL A 29 19.39 -9.72 -8.51
C VAL A 29 20.23 -8.45 -8.51
N ARG A 30 21.53 -8.58 -8.38
CA ARG A 30 22.46 -7.43 -8.34
C ARG A 30 22.31 -6.56 -9.58
N ARG A 31 22.10 -5.28 -9.36
CA ARG A 31 22.06 -4.23 -10.41
C ARG A 31 23.31 -3.35 -10.30
N PRO A 32 23.84 -2.82 -11.42
CA PRO A 32 25.01 -1.92 -11.40
C PRO A 32 24.58 -0.48 -11.08
N ILE A 33 23.99 -0.25 -9.89
CA ILE A 33 23.44 1.04 -9.43
C ILE A 33 24.28 1.70 -8.34
N ALA A 34 25.47 1.19 -8.09
CA ALA A 34 26.43 1.72 -7.11
C ALA A 34 25.92 1.74 -5.65
N LEU A 35 24.99 0.84 -5.30
CA LEU A 35 24.52 0.63 -3.92
C LEU A 35 25.03 -0.70 -3.38
N PRO A 36 25.36 -0.80 -2.08
CA PRO A 36 25.66 -2.06 -1.40
C PRO A 36 24.43 -2.99 -1.43
N GLU A 37 24.68 -4.31 -1.57
CA GLU A 37 23.62 -5.31 -1.59
C GLU A 37 22.76 -5.31 -0.32
N SER A 38 23.40 -5.08 0.85
CA SER A 38 22.70 -4.98 2.14
C SER A 38 21.68 -3.83 2.16
N VAL A 39 22.04 -2.67 1.59
CA VAL A 39 21.14 -1.51 1.49
C VAL A 39 19.99 -1.83 0.53
N CYS A 40 20.28 -2.40 -0.64
CA CYS A 40 19.24 -2.82 -1.58
C CYS A 40 18.25 -3.80 -0.94
N LYS A 41 18.77 -4.77 -0.16
CA LYS A 41 17.92 -5.75 0.53
C LYS A 41 17.00 -5.10 1.54
N GLU A 42 17.53 -4.27 2.42
CA GLU A 42 16.74 -3.55 3.42
C GLU A 42 15.68 -2.65 2.78
N SER A 43 16.06 -1.88 1.75
CA SER A 43 15.12 -1.03 1.02
C SER A 43 14.02 -1.84 0.33
N VAL A 44 14.33 -3.00 -0.27
CA VAL A 44 13.35 -3.88 -0.90
C VAL A 44 12.36 -4.45 0.12
N GLU A 45 12.82 -4.89 1.28
CA GLU A 45 11.96 -5.40 2.36
C GLU A 45 11.02 -4.31 2.86
N ASN A 46 11.54 -3.12 3.16
CA ASN A 46 10.79 -1.96 3.60
C ASN A 46 9.75 -1.52 2.54
N LEU A 47 10.17 -1.39 1.28
CA LEU A 47 9.28 -0.96 0.20
C LEU A 47 8.16 -1.98 -0.08
N ASN A 48 8.40 -3.28 0.05
CA ASN A 48 7.33 -4.29 -0.11
C ASN A 48 6.30 -4.21 1.02
N GLN A 49 6.71 -3.91 2.26
CA GLN A 49 5.77 -3.63 3.35
C GLN A 49 4.92 -2.40 3.03
N LEU A 50 5.57 -1.29 2.71
CA LEU A 50 4.89 -0.03 2.36
C LEU A 50 3.98 -0.18 1.12
N LEU A 51 4.38 -1.01 0.15
CA LEU A 51 3.57 -1.32 -1.03
C LEU A 51 2.26 -2.02 -0.64
N ALA A 52 2.31 -3.00 0.26
CA ALA A 52 1.11 -3.68 0.74
C ALA A 52 0.14 -2.70 1.43
N ASP A 53 0.66 -1.79 2.25
CA ASP A 53 -0.14 -0.81 2.96
C ASP A 53 -0.67 0.28 2.03
N THR A 54 0.12 0.72 1.04
CA THR A 54 -0.33 1.68 0.01
C THR A 54 -1.42 1.09 -0.88
N ILE A 55 -1.30 -0.19 -1.30
CA ILE A 55 -2.35 -0.91 -2.04
C ILE A 55 -3.63 -1.00 -1.19
N THR A 56 -3.50 -1.34 0.08
CA THR A 56 -4.64 -1.46 1.00
C THR A 56 -5.33 -0.11 1.22
N LEU A 57 -4.57 0.98 1.40
CA LEU A 57 -5.10 2.34 1.53
C LEU A 57 -5.82 2.79 0.25
N ARG A 58 -5.23 2.55 -0.94
CA ARG A 58 -5.88 2.80 -2.23
C ARG A 58 -7.23 2.09 -2.33
N ASP A 59 -7.27 0.80 -2.00
CA ASP A 59 -8.48 -0.01 -2.10
C ASP A 59 -9.51 0.38 -1.03
N LEU A 60 -9.07 0.85 0.14
CA LEU A 60 -9.92 1.42 1.18
C LEU A 60 -10.59 2.72 0.69
N TYR A 61 -9.85 3.61 0.03
CA TYR A 61 -10.42 4.78 -0.64
C TYR A 61 -11.46 4.38 -1.69
N LYS A 62 -11.16 3.39 -2.53
CA LYS A 62 -12.09 2.93 -3.56
C LYS A 62 -13.35 2.30 -2.96
N LYS A 63 -13.21 1.52 -1.89
CA LYS A 63 -14.35 1.01 -1.11
C LYS A 63 -15.23 2.15 -0.62
N HIS A 64 -14.64 3.16 0.01
CA HIS A 64 -15.38 4.29 0.57
C HIS A 64 -15.99 5.18 -0.52
N HIS A 65 -15.30 5.40 -1.65
CA HIS A 65 -15.84 6.06 -2.84
C HIS A 65 -17.17 5.42 -3.31
N TRP A 66 -17.26 4.08 -3.34
CA TRP A 66 -18.50 3.38 -3.71
C TRP A 66 -19.57 3.42 -2.61
N GLN A 67 -19.18 3.55 -1.36
CA GLN A 67 -20.06 3.34 -0.21
C GLN A 67 -20.45 4.62 0.54
N VAL A 68 -19.80 5.74 0.28
CA VAL A 68 -20.14 7.02 0.90
C VAL A 68 -21.58 7.42 0.59
N ALA A 69 -22.26 8.05 1.56
CA ALA A 69 -23.65 8.49 1.43
C ALA A 69 -23.94 9.66 2.36
N GLY A 70 -25.04 10.36 2.15
CA GLY A 70 -25.50 11.45 2.99
C GLY A 70 -25.21 12.84 2.40
N PRO A 71 -25.30 13.90 3.21
CA PRO A 71 -25.21 15.29 2.73
C PRO A 71 -23.91 15.64 2.01
N THR A 72 -22.80 15.01 2.39
CA THR A 72 -21.46 15.22 1.82
C THR A 72 -21.11 14.22 0.73
N PHE A 73 -22.08 13.43 0.23
CA PHE A 73 -21.84 12.35 -0.73
C PHE A 73 -21.01 12.81 -1.93
N HIS A 74 -21.44 13.84 -2.63
CA HIS A 74 -20.84 14.24 -3.89
C HIS A 74 -19.37 14.69 -3.70
N GLN A 75 -19.12 15.50 -2.68
CA GLN A 75 -17.78 16.02 -2.37
C GLN A 75 -16.80 14.88 -2.02
N LEU A 76 -17.22 13.99 -1.10
CA LEU A 76 -16.38 12.88 -0.66
C LEU A 76 -16.20 11.82 -1.74
N HIS A 77 -17.24 11.55 -2.54
CA HIS A 77 -17.14 10.63 -3.67
C HIS A 77 -16.05 11.07 -4.67
N LEU A 78 -16.03 12.35 -5.04
CA LEU A 78 -15.00 12.90 -5.93
C LEU A 78 -13.63 12.97 -5.28
N LEU A 79 -13.58 13.36 -3.99
CA LEU A 79 -12.33 13.43 -3.25
C LEU A 79 -11.66 12.05 -3.13
N PHE A 80 -12.43 11.03 -2.76
CA PHE A 80 -11.92 9.67 -2.62
C PHE A 80 -11.45 9.10 -3.95
N ASP A 81 -12.13 9.38 -5.06
CA ASP A 81 -11.70 8.93 -6.39
C ASP A 81 -10.35 9.54 -6.80
N ARG A 82 -10.19 10.86 -6.57
CA ARG A 82 -8.91 11.53 -6.78
C ARG A 82 -7.78 10.94 -5.91
N HIS A 83 -8.09 10.58 -4.66
CA HIS A 83 -7.09 9.96 -3.78
C HIS A 83 -6.74 8.54 -4.25
N VAL A 84 -7.68 7.78 -4.82
CA VAL A 84 -7.39 6.49 -5.47
C VAL A 84 -6.37 6.66 -6.59
N ASP A 85 -6.54 7.66 -7.45
CA ASP A 85 -5.60 7.91 -8.56
C ASP A 85 -4.20 8.23 -8.03
N GLN A 86 -4.10 9.14 -7.06
CA GLN A 86 -2.82 9.49 -6.43
C GLN A 86 -2.14 8.31 -5.72
N GLN A 87 -2.91 7.49 -5.01
CA GLN A 87 -2.38 6.28 -4.37
C GLN A 87 -1.96 5.23 -5.41
N SER A 88 -2.63 5.16 -6.57
CA SER A 88 -2.23 4.27 -7.66
C SER A 88 -0.89 4.66 -8.27
N GLU A 89 -0.62 5.95 -8.42
CA GLU A 89 0.69 6.46 -8.84
C GLU A 89 1.79 6.08 -7.83
N LEU A 90 1.51 6.18 -6.52
CA LEU A 90 2.46 5.76 -5.48
C LEU A 90 2.70 4.25 -5.49
N VAL A 91 1.65 3.43 -5.66
CA VAL A 91 1.77 1.96 -5.78
C VAL A 91 2.73 1.60 -6.90
N ASP A 92 2.58 2.21 -8.07
CA ASP A 92 3.43 1.94 -9.23
C ASP A 92 4.88 2.36 -8.96
N ALA A 93 5.09 3.58 -8.47
CA ALA A 93 6.42 4.10 -8.17
C ALA A 93 7.16 3.25 -7.11
N ILE A 94 6.47 2.80 -6.05
CA ILE A 94 7.06 1.94 -5.02
C ILE A 94 7.41 0.57 -5.61
N ALA A 95 6.50 -0.03 -6.38
CA ALA A 95 6.72 -1.33 -6.99
C ALA A 95 7.89 -1.30 -7.99
N GLU A 96 7.99 -0.26 -8.82
CA GLU A 96 9.11 -0.06 -9.74
C GLU A 96 10.42 0.16 -9.00
N ARG A 97 10.41 0.90 -7.87
CA ARG A 97 11.62 1.09 -7.06
C ARG A 97 12.15 -0.24 -6.51
N VAL A 98 11.27 -1.14 -6.05
CA VAL A 98 11.65 -2.51 -5.66
C VAL A 98 12.37 -3.22 -6.80
N GLN A 99 11.85 -3.14 -8.04
CA GLN A 99 12.48 -3.77 -9.22
C GLN A 99 13.83 -3.13 -9.57
N LEU A 100 13.94 -1.80 -9.47
CA LEU A 100 15.21 -1.08 -9.71
C LEU A 100 16.30 -1.52 -8.73
N LEU A 101 15.95 -1.77 -7.47
CA LEU A 101 16.88 -2.28 -6.46
C LEU A 101 17.24 -3.76 -6.64
N GLY A 102 16.61 -4.45 -7.59
CA GLY A 102 16.86 -5.86 -7.90
C GLY A 102 16.00 -6.85 -7.12
N GLY A 103 14.95 -6.37 -6.45
CA GLY A 103 13.95 -7.20 -5.77
C GLY A 103 12.79 -7.63 -6.66
N VAL A 104 11.81 -8.28 -6.05
CA VAL A 104 10.50 -8.61 -6.63
C VAL A 104 9.43 -7.92 -5.80
N SER A 105 8.62 -7.09 -6.45
CA SER A 105 7.48 -6.42 -5.80
C SER A 105 6.32 -7.39 -5.58
N LEU A 106 5.71 -7.37 -4.40
CA LEU A 106 4.46 -8.07 -4.17
C LEU A 106 3.31 -7.39 -4.94
N ALA A 107 2.30 -8.16 -5.36
CA ALA A 107 1.24 -7.60 -6.20
C ALA A 107 -0.13 -8.23 -5.99
N MET A 108 -0.20 -9.50 -5.62
CA MET A 108 -1.46 -10.23 -5.59
C MET A 108 -2.23 -10.00 -4.29
N ALA A 109 -3.56 -9.91 -4.39
CA ALA A 109 -4.42 -9.61 -3.25
C ALA A 109 -4.22 -10.52 -2.01
N PRO A 110 -3.96 -11.83 -2.13
CA PRO A 110 -3.61 -12.65 -0.96
C PRO A 110 -2.33 -12.17 -0.27
N ASP A 111 -1.26 -11.90 -1.04
CA ASP A 111 0.03 -11.47 -0.50
C ASP A 111 -0.10 -10.09 0.20
N VAL A 112 -0.87 -9.18 -0.40
CA VAL A 112 -1.19 -7.87 0.20
C VAL A 112 -1.94 -8.06 1.52
N ALA A 113 -2.95 -8.93 1.55
CA ALA A 113 -3.76 -9.15 2.74
C ALA A 113 -2.99 -9.81 3.90
N GLU A 114 -1.96 -10.61 3.59
CA GLU A 114 -1.08 -11.24 4.57
C GLU A 114 -0.01 -10.28 5.09
N THR A 115 0.36 -9.25 4.30
CA THR A 115 1.48 -8.35 4.59
C THR A 115 1.02 -7.03 5.22
N THR A 116 -0.12 -6.48 4.79
CA THR A 116 -0.59 -5.16 5.22
C THR A 116 -0.81 -5.06 6.74
N LEU A 117 -0.39 -3.94 7.33
CA LEU A 117 -0.67 -3.57 8.72
C LEU A 117 -2.02 -2.85 8.88
N ILE A 118 -2.63 -2.42 7.78
CA ILE A 118 -3.92 -1.74 7.82
C ILE A 118 -5.03 -2.76 8.09
N PRO A 119 -5.79 -2.61 9.19
CA PRO A 119 -6.84 -3.56 9.54
C PRO A 119 -7.94 -3.64 8.49
N ARG A 120 -8.41 -4.85 8.25
CA ARG A 120 -9.51 -5.11 7.33
C ARG A 120 -10.76 -4.32 7.71
N ALA A 121 -11.26 -3.48 6.82
CA ALA A 121 -12.53 -2.80 6.98
C ALA A 121 -13.72 -3.77 6.91
N PRO A 122 -14.86 -3.49 7.60
CA PRO A 122 -16.09 -4.25 7.45
C PRO A 122 -16.54 -4.29 5.99
N ARG A 123 -17.22 -5.38 5.60
CA ARG A 123 -17.78 -5.50 4.24
C ARG A 123 -18.93 -4.53 4.00
N GLY A 124 -19.69 -4.24 5.06
CA GLY A 124 -20.84 -3.38 5.01
C GLY A 124 -20.50 -1.91 4.80
N ARG A 125 -21.56 -1.14 4.60
CA ARG A 125 -21.51 0.32 4.49
C ARG A 125 -21.45 0.91 5.91
N GLU A 126 -20.54 1.84 6.13
CA GLU A 126 -20.38 2.56 7.39
C GLU A 126 -20.81 4.02 7.24
N GLU A 127 -21.07 4.71 8.34
CA GLU A 127 -21.30 6.13 8.36
C GLU A 127 -20.03 6.92 7.98
N VAL A 128 -20.20 8.12 7.44
CA VAL A 128 -19.09 8.95 6.94
C VAL A 128 -17.98 9.18 8.00
N PRO A 129 -18.30 9.51 9.27
CA PRO A 129 -17.26 9.68 10.28
C PRO A 129 -16.41 8.44 10.49
N ALA A 130 -17.01 7.24 10.47
CA ALA A 130 -16.28 5.98 10.60
C ALA A 130 -15.39 5.71 9.37
N GLN A 131 -15.89 6.02 8.17
CA GLN A 131 -15.08 5.90 6.95
C GLN A 131 -13.86 6.82 6.99
N ILE A 132 -14.04 8.07 7.40
CA ILE A 132 -12.97 9.05 7.54
C ILE A 132 -11.96 8.61 8.62
N ALA A 133 -12.42 8.18 9.78
CA ALA A 133 -11.54 7.69 10.84
C ALA A 133 -10.67 6.51 10.39
N ARG A 134 -11.22 5.58 9.57
CA ARG A 134 -10.44 4.47 9.00
C ARG A 134 -9.38 4.95 8.02
N LEU A 135 -9.71 5.92 7.17
CA LEU A 135 -8.74 6.50 6.23
C LEU A 135 -7.61 7.20 6.97
N LEU A 136 -7.94 8.03 7.98
CA LEU A 136 -6.93 8.72 8.79
C LEU A 136 -6.02 7.73 9.55
N PHE A 137 -6.59 6.66 10.09
CA PHE A 137 -5.81 5.60 10.73
C PHE A 137 -4.88 4.87 9.74
N ALA A 138 -5.36 4.56 8.54
CA ALA A 138 -4.53 3.95 7.51
C ALA A 138 -3.37 4.88 7.07
N HIS A 139 -3.64 6.18 6.93
CA HIS A 139 -2.60 7.17 6.68
C HIS A 139 -1.56 7.26 7.79
N GLU A 140 -1.99 7.16 9.05
CA GLU A 140 -1.09 7.19 10.21
C GLU A 140 -0.08 6.04 10.15
N ILE A 141 -0.53 4.82 9.79
CA ILE A 141 0.35 3.66 9.56
C ILE A 141 1.35 3.97 8.46
N VAL A 142 0.87 4.31 7.25
CA VAL A 142 1.73 4.59 6.08
C VAL A 142 2.75 5.69 6.37
N LEU A 143 2.34 6.78 7.03
CA LEU A 143 3.23 7.89 7.35
C LEU A 143 4.30 7.52 8.39
N LYS A 144 3.96 6.74 9.42
CA LYS A 144 4.93 6.26 10.42
C LYS A 144 5.99 5.38 9.76
N GLU A 145 5.57 4.41 8.94
CA GLU A 145 6.47 3.55 8.19
C GLU A 145 7.37 4.35 7.26
N ALA A 146 6.78 5.18 6.39
CA ALA A 146 7.53 5.96 5.41
C ALA A 146 8.59 6.85 6.05
N ARG A 147 8.32 7.45 7.23
CA ARG A 147 9.30 8.28 7.95
C ARG A 147 10.48 7.48 8.50
N VAL A 148 10.23 6.26 9.00
CA VAL A 148 11.30 5.37 9.48
C VAL A 148 12.13 4.89 8.32
N MET A 149 11.48 4.41 7.24
CA MET A 149 12.13 3.90 6.05
C MET A 149 12.94 4.99 5.32
N ALA A 150 12.44 6.23 5.26
CA ALA A 150 13.17 7.36 4.68
C ALA A 150 14.49 7.63 5.42
N ARG A 151 14.50 7.60 6.77
CA ARG A 151 15.73 7.76 7.54
C ARG A 151 16.73 6.63 7.25
N ARG A 152 16.28 5.38 7.22
CA ARG A 152 17.13 4.23 6.89
C ARG A 152 17.72 4.31 5.48
N ALA A 153 16.90 4.70 4.50
CA ALA A 153 17.37 4.91 3.14
C ALA A 153 18.45 6.00 3.09
N ALA A 154 18.26 7.12 3.79
CA ALA A 154 19.26 8.20 3.88
C ALA A 154 20.56 7.70 4.55
N ASP A 155 20.47 6.98 5.66
CA ASP A 155 21.62 6.40 6.39
C ASP A 155 22.39 5.40 5.51
N GLY A 156 21.67 4.67 4.63
CA GLY A 156 22.22 3.75 3.65
C GLY A 156 22.73 4.42 2.36
N ALA A 157 22.62 5.75 2.22
CA ALA A 157 22.90 6.51 0.99
C ALA A 157 22.05 6.04 -0.22
N ASP A 158 20.86 5.50 0.05
CA ASP A 158 19.87 5.18 -0.98
C ASP A 158 18.97 6.41 -1.23
N ASP A 159 19.58 7.44 -1.85
CA ASP A 159 18.93 8.72 -2.11
C ASP A 159 17.68 8.59 -2.95
N GLY A 160 17.64 7.64 -3.89
CA GLY A 160 16.47 7.43 -4.73
C GLY A 160 15.27 6.85 -3.97
N THR A 161 15.48 5.97 -3.00
CA THR A 161 14.42 5.49 -2.10
C THR A 161 14.03 6.59 -1.10
N ASN A 162 15.00 7.32 -0.55
CA ASN A 162 14.72 8.44 0.35
C ASN A 162 13.86 9.52 -0.34
N ASP A 163 14.21 9.92 -1.57
CA ASP A 163 13.44 10.92 -2.32
C ASP A 163 12.00 10.43 -2.63
N LEU A 164 11.84 9.21 -3.10
CA LEU A 164 10.52 8.60 -3.31
C LEU A 164 9.66 8.67 -2.04
N LEU A 165 10.24 8.32 -0.90
CA LEU A 165 9.51 8.33 0.37
C LEU A 165 9.18 9.73 0.84
N VAL A 166 10.12 10.67 0.79
CA VAL A 166 9.93 12.06 1.28
C VAL A 166 9.08 12.87 0.32
N SER A 167 9.44 12.89 -0.95
CA SER A 167 8.81 13.77 -1.95
C SER A 167 7.53 13.18 -2.52
N GLY A 168 7.43 11.86 -2.63
CA GLY A 168 6.25 11.15 -3.12
C GLY A 168 5.30 10.76 -1.98
N VAL A 169 5.68 9.72 -1.23
CA VAL A 169 4.77 9.07 -0.27
C VAL A 169 4.34 10.01 0.84
N ILE A 170 5.29 10.61 1.59
CA ILE A 170 4.96 11.43 2.76
C ILE A 170 4.14 12.64 2.37
N ARG A 171 4.59 13.43 1.39
CA ARG A 171 3.88 14.66 0.99
C ARG A 171 2.48 14.40 0.47
N THR A 172 2.29 13.35 -0.34
CA THR A 172 0.97 12.99 -0.86
C THR A 172 0.03 12.57 0.26
N ASN A 173 0.50 11.72 1.19
CA ASN A 173 -0.32 11.25 2.29
C ASN A 173 -0.65 12.37 3.30
N GLU A 174 0.29 13.29 3.61
CA GLU A 174 0.02 14.47 4.44
C GLU A 174 -1.04 15.38 3.83
N LEU A 175 -0.97 15.61 2.52
CA LEU A 175 -1.99 16.40 1.80
C LEU A 175 -3.36 15.72 1.87
N GLN A 176 -3.43 14.40 1.68
CA GLN A 176 -4.67 13.65 1.75
C GLN A 176 -5.25 13.62 3.16
N VAL A 177 -4.41 13.49 4.20
CA VAL A 177 -4.82 13.60 5.61
C VAL A 177 -5.48 14.95 5.86
N TRP A 178 -4.87 16.05 5.44
CA TRP A 178 -5.46 17.36 5.60
C TRP A 178 -6.84 17.45 4.97
N PHE A 179 -6.98 17.09 3.69
CA PHE A 179 -8.26 17.15 2.98
C PHE A 179 -9.35 16.26 3.63
N VAL A 180 -8.99 15.09 4.12
CA VAL A 180 -9.95 14.16 4.74
C VAL A 180 -10.34 14.64 6.14
N ALA A 181 -9.39 15.13 6.93
CA ALA A 181 -9.63 15.60 8.30
C ALA A 181 -10.58 16.81 8.37
N GLU A 182 -10.50 17.73 7.40
CA GLU A 182 -11.36 18.91 7.33
C GLU A 182 -12.87 18.59 7.21
N HIS A 183 -13.23 17.35 6.85
CA HIS A 183 -14.62 16.91 6.81
C HIS A 183 -15.21 16.52 8.17
N VAL A 184 -14.42 16.52 9.24
CA VAL A 184 -14.84 16.07 10.58
C VAL A 184 -14.43 17.03 11.71
N VAL A 185 -14.08 18.27 11.38
CA VAL A 185 -13.58 19.30 12.33
C VAL A 185 -14.54 19.51 13.52
N ASP A 186 -15.84 19.45 13.31
CA ASP A 186 -16.86 19.64 14.35
C ASP A 186 -17.35 18.30 14.98
N MET A 187 -16.75 17.19 14.59
CA MET A 187 -17.12 15.86 15.10
C MET A 187 -16.00 15.33 15.97
N PRO A 188 -16.30 14.73 17.14
CA PRO A 188 -15.25 14.07 17.89
C PRO A 188 -14.67 12.94 17.05
N LEU A 189 -13.48 13.15 16.50
CA LEU A 189 -12.67 12.05 15.99
C LEU A 189 -12.56 11.03 17.10
N VAL A 190 -12.76 9.76 16.78
CA VAL A 190 -12.45 8.64 17.68
C VAL A 190 -11.13 8.97 18.34
N HIS A 191 -11.12 9.05 19.66
CA HIS A 191 -10.05 9.58 20.50
C HIS A 191 -8.67 9.50 19.86
N GLU A 192 -8.03 10.64 19.69
CA GLU A 192 -6.70 10.81 19.08
C GLU A 192 -5.69 9.83 19.69
N GLU A 193 -5.79 9.62 21.00
CA GLU A 193 -5.05 8.65 21.80
C GLU A 193 -5.24 7.18 21.34
N SER A 194 -6.41 6.82 20.82
CA SER A 194 -6.70 5.47 20.35
C SER A 194 -6.14 5.17 18.93
N LEU A 195 -6.03 6.18 18.06
CA LEU A 195 -5.47 6.02 16.72
C LEU A 195 -3.95 5.88 16.79
N GLU A 196 -3.28 6.71 17.55
CA GLU A 196 -1.83 6.66 17.74
C GLU A 196 -1.40 5.34 18.38
N GLN A 197 -2.06 4.95 19.49
CA GLN A 197 -1.77 3.69 20.17
C GLN A 197 -2.05 2.46 19.30
N ALA A 198 -3.11 2.48 18.49
CA ALA A 198 -3.43 1.39 17.60
C ALA A 198 -2.43 1.30 16.42
N ALA A 199 -1.98 2.44 15.88
CA ALA A 199 -0.94 2.48 14.84
C ALA A 199 0.41 2.00 15.40
N ASP A 200 0.80 2.43 16.60
CA ASP A 200 2.03 1.96 17.26
C ASP A 200 2.00 0.46 17.57
N ARG A 201 0.83 -0.08 17.92
CA ARG A 201 0.65 -1.52 18.14
C ARG A 201 0.75 -2.30 16.82
N ALA A 202 0.21 -1.79 15.73
CA ALA A 202 0.35 -2.40 14.41
C ALA A 202 1.83 -2.44 13.99
N LEU A 203 2.56 -1.33 14.17
CA LEU A 203 3.97 -1.22 13.80
C LEU A 203 4.91 -2.01 14.73
N SER A 204 4.56 -2.22 16.00
CA SER A 204 5.37 -3.03 16.93
C SER A 204 5.43 -4.51 16.56
N ASN A 205 4.45 -4.99 15.81
CA ASN A 205 4.44 -6.35 15.26
C ASN A 205 5.31 -6.50 13.99
N PHE A 206 5.67 -5.38 13.38
CA PHE A 206 6.61 -5.30 12.28
C PHE A 206 8.00 -5.03 12.87
N LYS A 207 8.93 -5.97 12.72
CA LYS A 207 10.33 -5.82 13.15
C LYS A 207 11.02 -4.75 12.28
N LEU A 208 10.71 -3.50 12.55
CA LEU A 208 11.47 -2.35 12.03
C LEU A 208 12.84 -2.27 12.71
#